data_4d1b6dbb6f1f99364294a9abbbf707b0
#
_entry.id   4d1b6dbb6f1f99364294a9abbbf707b0
#
_cell.length_a   1.000
_cell.length_b   1.000
_cell.length_c   1.000
_cell.angle_alpha   90.00
_cell.angle_beta   90.00
_cell.angle_gamma   90.00
#
_symmetry.space_group_name_H-M   'P 1'
#
loop_
_entity.id
_entity.type
_entity.pdbx_description
1 polymer ?
#
loop_
_entity_poly.entity_id
_entity_poly.type
_entity_poly.pdbx_seq_one_letter_code
_entity_poly.pdbx_strand_id
1 'polypeptide(L)'
;MDGFAQPAATRSGICLAFAAAGLIFLLNASPAAAAGEVSVRGNEFLRDGKPWIAKGVGIVGRTAPAEFTKGKGYLQARNQFGAEELESVRQFGANVIRFQVSQGGSDPQSSIYSADYLKEVLAAVKMARDAGFSVIVCVDSQRPSGLDETGMPNAKAERAWRSLAPLFAKDRGIMLELFNEPAPKGPDAAPQNDWPTWRAGMQPIVDAVRQAGARNVILADGLDWARMLNDAPALSDPLSQFAYAVHPYYASNFRVEADWDNIFGRFAATHPVMATEWNVNFRKVCNPDVPQFARGMVEYLKSKRIGLVEWAYDFPRTIFVADYRGPLTTLQDVQCGNDSNSGVGELVAGYFKDASRP
;
A
#
# COMPACT_ATOMS: atom_id res chain seq x y z
N MET A 1 -79.93 -69.13 21.95
CA MET A 1 -80.03 -68.63 20.59
C MET A 1 -78.74 -67.85 20.34
N ASP A 2 -77.84 -68.55 20.06
CA ASP A 2 -77.06 -68.74 18.84
C ASP A 2 -76.36 -67.45 18.30
N GLY A 3 -75.09 -67.47 18.36
CA GLY A 3 -74.26 -66.49 17.72
C GLY A 3 -72.77 -66.83 17.78
N PHE A 4 -72.34 -67.54 16.75
CA PHE A 4 -70.96 -68.07 16.54
C PHE A 4 -69.97 -66.95 16.40
N ALA A 5 -68.83 -67.02 17.12
CA ALA A 5 -67.61 -66.24 16.88
C ALA A 5 -66.55 -67.12 16.22
N GLN A 6 -66.00 -66.67 15.12
CA GLN A 6 -64.78 -67.26 14.46
C GLN A 6 -63.54 -66.41 14.83
N PRO A 7 -62.33 -67.04 14.85
CA PRO A 7 -61.13 -66.39 15.36
C PRO A 7 -60.35 -65.68 14.22
N ALA A 8 -59.77 -64.55 14.59
CA ALA A 8 -58.91 -63.77 13.72
C ALA A 8 -57.47 -64.30 13.67
N ALA A 9 -56.95 -64.45 12.44
CA ALA A 9 -55.59 -64.89 12.15
C ALA A 9 -54.58 -63.76 12.40
N THR A 10 -53.58 -64.04 13.22
CA THR A 10 -52.41 -63.18 13.46
C THR A 10 -51.45 -63.26 12.30
N ARG A 11 -51.21 -62.14 11.60
CA ARG A 11 -50.10 -61.96 10.66
C ARG A 11 -48.94 -61.27 11.38
N SER A 12 -47.85 -61.99 11.59
CA SER A 12 -46.54 -61.44 12.03
C SER A 12 -45.92 -60.62 10.90
N GLY A 13 -45.90 -59.29 11.08
CA GLY A 13 -45.15 -58.41 10.20
C GLY A 13 -43.73 -58.21 10.75
N ILE A 14 -42.75 -58.68 9.95
CA ILE A 14 -41.30 -58.40 10.19
C ILE A 14 -41.01 -56.96 9.76
N CYS A 15 -40.80 -56.07 10.71
CA CYS A 15 -40.26 -54.74 10.42
C CYS A 15 -38.75 -54.80 10.21
N LEU A 16 -38.31 -54.72 8.95
CA LEU A 16 -36.92 -54.42 8.61
C LEU A 16 -36.65 -52.92 8.89
N ALA A 17 -35.86 -52.64 9.92
CA ALA A 17 -35.33 -51.32 10.17
C ALA A 17 -34.14 -51.08 9.25
N PHE A 18 -34.31 -50.24 8.23
CA PHE A 18 -33.19 -49.66 7.46
C PHE A 18 -32.50 -48.59 8.31
N ALA A 19 -31.31 -48.88 8.82
CA ALA A 19 -30.42 -47.89 9.39
C ALA A 19 -29.77 -47.09 8.24
N ALA A 20 -30.26 -45.90 7.94
CA ALA A 20 -29.62 -44.95 7.08
C ALA A 20 -28.40 -44.34 7.81
N ALA A 21 -27.20 -44.85 7.53
CA ALA A 21 -25.96 -44.22 7.94
C ALA A 21 -25.76 -42.93 7.13
N GLY A 22 -26.19 -41.80 7.68
CA GLY A 22 -25.94 -40.48 7.17
C GLY A 22 -24.44 -40.15 7.28
N LEU A 23 -23.71 -40.24 6.18
CA LEU A 23 -22.33 -39.71 6.09
C LEU A 23 -22.39 -38.19 6.16
N ILE A 24 -22.12 -37.59 7.33
CA ILE A 24 -21.96 -36.17 7.46
C ILE A 24 -20.59 -35.82 6.88
N PHE A 25 -20.57 -35.38 5.62
CA PHE A 25 -19.43 -34.67 5.08
C PHE A 25 -19.30 -33.32 5.80
N LEU A 26 -18.43 -33.26 6.80
CA LEU A 26 -17.92 -32.02 7.33
C LEU A 26 -17.10 -31.36 6.19
N LEU A 27 -17.76 -30.55 5.39
CA LEU A 27 -17.09 -29.59 4.54
C LEU A 27 -16.33 -28.64 5.46
N ASN A 28 -15.03 -28.89 5.63
CA ASN A 28 -14.12 -27.89 6.16
C ASN A 28 -14.14 -26.72 5.15
N ALA A 29 -15.05 -25.78 5.35
CA ALA A 29 -15.03 -24.51 4.68
C ALA A 29 -13.76 -23.81 5.19
N SER A 30 -12.68 -23.86 4.41
CA SER A 30 -11.59 -22.92 4.60
C SER A 30 -12.21 -21.53 4.67
N PRO A 31 -11.83 -20.70 5.66
CA PRO A 31 -12.36 -19.35 5.70
C PRO A 31 -12.11 -18.72 4.33
N ALA A 32 -13.17 -18.22 3.71
CA ALA A 32 -13.06 -17.53 2.42
C ALA A 32 -11.99 -16.45 2.62
N ALA A 33 -10.91 -16.54 1.85
CA ALA A 33 -9.88 -15.51 1.85
C ALA A 33 -10.59 -14.18 1.61
N ALA A 34 -10.32 -13.18 2.44
CA ALA A 34 -10.92 -11.87 2.26
C ALA A 34 -10.59 -11.39 0.83
N ALA A 35 -11.61 -11.04 0.05
CA ALA A 35 -11.44 -10.65 -1.35
C ALA A 35 -10.38 -9.57 -1.50
N GLY A 36 -9.54 -9.67 -2.53
CA GLY A 36 -8.45 -8.73 -2.79
C GLY A 36 -7.14 -9.05 -2.08
N GLU A 37 -6.86 -10.34 -1.81
CA GLU A 37 -5.56 -10.78 -1.30
C GLU A 37 -4.44 -10.44 -2.28
N VAL A 38 -3.39 -9.76 -1.79
CA VAL A 38 -2.19 -9.42 -2.56
C VAL A 38 -1.07 -10.40 -2.22
N SER A 39 -0.36 -10.83 -3.25
CA SER A 39 0.83 -11.68 -3.14
C SER A 39 1.84 -11.34 -4.24
N VAL A 40 3.06 -11.88 -4.13
CA VAL A 40 4.07 -11.78 -5.18
C VAL A 40 4.52 -13.16 -5.64
N ARG A 41 4.86 -13.27 -6.92
CA ARG A 41 5.42 -14.47 -7.53
C ARG A 41 6.41 -14.08 -8.63
N GLY A 42 7.66 -14.46 -8.47
CA GLY A 42 8.74 -13.95 -9.34
C GLY A 42 8.84 -12.44 -9.22
N ASN A 43 8.73 -11.74 -10.32
CA ASN A 43 8.74 -10.27 -10.37
C ASN A 43 7.34 -9.65 -10.51
N GLU A 44 6.27 -10.42 -10.34
CA GLU A 44 4.89 -9.97 -10.51
C GLU A 44 4.14 -9.84 -9.18
N PHE A 45 3.29 -8.82 -9.11
CA PHE A 45 2.23 -8.75 -8.11
C PHE A 45 0.98 -9.48 -8.60
N LEU A 46 0.33 -10.16 -7.67
CA LEU A 46 -0.92 -10.86 -7.91
C LEU A 46 -1.99 -10.32 -6.97
N ARG A 47 -3.23 -10.22 -7.46
CA ARG A 47 -4.42 -10.01 -6.62
C ARG A 47 -5.38 -11.17 -6.84
N ASP A 48 -5.77 -11.84 -5.76
CA ASP A 48 -6.58 -13.06 -5.81
C ASP A 48 -5.97 -14.14 -6.76
N GLY A 49 -4.63 -14.26 -6.73
CA GLY A 49 -3.86 -15.21 -7.52
C GLY A 49 -3.71 -14.86 -9.01
N LYS A 50 -4.23 -13.73 -9.47
CA LYS A 50 -4.13 -13.25 -10.85
C LYS A 50 -3.13 -12.11 -10.98
N PRO A 51 -2.36 -12.02 -12.09
CA PRO A 51 -1.49 -10.87 -12.34
C PRO A 51 -2.22 -9.56 -12.16
N TRP A 52 -1.62 -8.63 -11.42
CA TRP A 52 -2.25 -7.38 -11.06
C TRP A 52 -1.25 -6.22 -11.11
N ILE A 53 -1.71 -5.07 -11.59
CA ILE A 53 -0.97 -3.81 -11.56
C ILE A 53 -1.66 -2.87 -10.59
N ALA A 54 -0.92 -2.42 -9.58
CA ALA A 54 -1.38 -1.42 -8.65
C ALA A 54 -1.58 -0.08 -9.37
N LYS A 55 -2.75 0.51 -9.20
CA LYS A 55 -3.12 1.84 -9.68
C LYS A 55 -3.60 2.60 -8.45
N GLY A 56 -2.78 3.46 -7.88
CA GLY A 56 -2.99 3.96 -6.54
C GLY A 56 -2.87 5.45 -6.35
N VAL A 57 -3.36 5.88 -5.19
CA VAL A 57 -3.17 7.24 -4.68
C VAL A 57 -2.64 7.20 -3.25
N GLY A 58 -1.74 8.13 -2.92
CA GLY A 58 -1.25 8.37 -1.58
C GLY A 58 -2.22 9.24 -0.77
N ILE A 59 -2.36 8.94 0.53
CA ILE A 59 -3.07 9.74 1.52
C ILE A 59 -2.07 10.16 2.60
N VAL A 60 -1.88 11.47 2.73
CA VAL A 60 -0.94 12.06 3.72
C VAL A 60 -1.63 12.59 4.97
N GLY A 61 -2.95 12.67 4.98
CA GLY A 61 -3.71 13.20 6.12
C GLY A 61 -3.61 12.35 7.40
N ARG A 62 -3.08 11.14 7.31
CA ARG A 62 -2.83 10.25 8.48
C ARG A 62 -1.35 10.12 8.82
N THR A 63 -0.49 10.97 8.26
CA THR A 63 0.97 10.89 8.43
C THR A 63 1.41 11.18 9.87
N ALA A 64 0.62 11.88 10.68
CA ALA A 64 0.95 12.17 12.09
C ALA A 64 -0.30 12.16 12.97
N PRO A 65 -0.14 11.98 14.31
CA PRO A 65 -1.23 12.21 15.25
C PRO A 65 -1.80 13.63 15.13
N ALA A 66 -3.11 13.79 15.35
CA ALA A 66 -3.85 15.02 15.06
C ALA A 66 -3.27 16.25 15.77
N GLU A 67 -2.79 16.13 17.00
CA GLU A 67 -2.16 17.20 17.77
C GLU A 67 -0.87 17.73 17.13
N PHE A 68 -0.17 16.90 16.34
CA PHE A 68 1.08 17.29 15.65
C PHE A 68 0.82 17.84 14.25
N THR A 69 -0.39 17.70 13.72
CA THR A 69 -0.80 18.31 12.45
C THR A 69 -1.47 19.67 12.62
N LYS A 70 -1.91 19.99 13.84
CA LYS A 70 -2.61 21.24 14.16
C LYS A 70 -1.79 22.47 13.75
N GLY A 71 -2.40 23.33 12.97
CA GLY A 71 -1.74 24.56 12.47
C GLY A 71 -0.71 24.34 11.36
N LYS A 72 -0.56 23.10 10.86
CA LYS A 72 0.37 22.76 9.76
C LYS A 72 -0.32 22.73 8.39
N GLY A 73 -1.19 23.69 8.12
CA GLY A 73 -1.79 23.89 6.80
C GLY A 73 -2.54 22.68 6.28
N TYR A 74 -2.09 22.10 5.17
CA TYR A 74 -2.77 21.01 4.49
C TYR A 74 -2.92 19.73 5.34
N LEU A 75 -1.98 19.40 6.22
CA LEU A 75 -2.07 18.23 7.09
C LEU A 75 -3.27 18.31 8.02
N GLN A 76 -3.52 19.48 8.61
CA GLN A 76 -4.69 19.68 9.46
C GLN A 76 -6.00 19.55 8.66
N ALA A 77 -6.04 20.08 7.44
CA ALA A 77 -7.23 20.03 6.59
C ALA A 77 -7.54 18.61 6.10
N ARG A 78 -6.56 17.72 6.07
CA ARG A 78 -6.66 16.38 5.48
C ARG A 78 -6.88 15.24 6.48
N ASN A 79 -7.00 15.52 7.76
CA ASN A 79 -7.34 14.50 8.76
C ASN A 79 -8.74 13.87 8.61
N GLN A 80 -9.49 14.28 7.60
CA GLN A 80 -10.85 13.83 7.33
C GLN A 80 -10.88 12.95 6.07
N PHE A 81 -10.40 11.72 6.17
CA PHE A 81 -10.56 10.74 5.13
C PHE A 81 -11.84 9.93 5.38
N GLY A 82 -12.78 9.94 4.44
CA GLY A 82 -14.12 9.36 4.60
C GLY A 82 -14.69 8.74 3.32
N ALA A 83 -15.98 8.50 3.33
CA ALA A 83 -16.68 7.81 2.23
C ALA A 83 -16.68 8.60 0.92
N GLU A 84 -16.74 9.94 0.98
CA GLU A 84 -16.71 10.80 -0.21
C GLU A 84 -15.35 10.73 -0.91
N GLU A 85 -14.27 10.73 -0.13
CA GLU A 85 -12.92 10.58 -0.63
C GLU A 85 -12.73 9.21 -1.29
N LEU A 86 -13.23 8.14 -0.68
CA LEU A 86 -13.16 6.78 -1.24
C LEU A 86 -13.87 6.69 -2.60
N GLU A 87 -15.05 7.28 -2.73
CA GLU A 87 -15.79 7.28 -3.99
C GLU A 87 -15.06 8.09 -5.06
N SER A 88 -14.50 9.22 -4.69
CA SER A 88 -13.70 10.05 -5.58
C SER A 88 -12.42 9.33 -6.04
N VAL A 89 -11.73 8.62 -5.15
CA VAL A 89 -10.58 7.77 -5.48
C VAL A 89 -10.98 6.66 -6.46
N ARG A 90 -12.17 6.07 -6.29
CA ARG A 90 -12.71 5.08 -7.23
C ARG A 90 -12.97 5.68 -8.63
N GLN A 91 -13.57 6.87 -8.67
CA GLN A 91 -13.81 7.59 -9.93
C GLN A 91 -12.51 8.02 -10.62
N PHE A 92 -11.44 8.25 -9.86
CA PHE A 92 -10.10 8.49 -10.40
C PHE A 92 -9.54 7.25 -11.11
N GLY A 93 -10.02 6.06 -10.78
CA GLY A 93 -9.62 4.79 -11.38
C GLY A 93 -8.61 4.00 -10.53
N ALA A 94 -8.39 4.40 -9.30
CA ALA A 94 -7.47 3.69 -8.39
C ALA A 94 -8.06 2.37 -7.88
N ASN A 95 -7.17 1.43 -7.58
CA ASN A 95 -7.47 0.12 -6.97
C ASN A 95 -6.66 -0.13 -5.69
N VAL A 96 -5.76 0.79 -5.33
CA VAL A 96 -4.98 0.76 -4.10
C VAL A 96 -4.90 2.15 -3.47
N ILE A 97 -4.85 2.20 -2.14
CA ILE A 97 -4.65 3.43 -1.36
C ILE A 97 -3.43 3.23 -0.47
N ARG A 98 -2.48 4.18 -0.53
CA ARG A 98 -1.29 4.20 0.32
C ARG A 98 -1.46 5.22 1.44
N PHE A 99 -1.42 4.76 2.67
CA PHE A 99 -1.41 5.60 3.86
C PHE A 99 0.01 5.74 4.39
N GLN A 100 0.51 6.98 4.45
CA GLN A 100 1.69 7.29 5.23
C GLN A 100 1.30 7.40 6.71
N VAL A 101 2.06 6.76 7.59
CA VAL A 101 1.80 6.71 9.04
C VAL A 101 3.05 7.06 9.83
N SER A 102 2.87 7.75 10.94
CA SER A 102 3.96 8.24 11.79
C SER A 102 4.74 7.11 12.44
N GLN A 103 6.06 7.07 12.21
CA GLN A 103 6.96 6.23 13.00
C GLN A 103 6.85 6.57 14.49
N GLY A 104 7.02 7.85 14.84
CA GLY A 104 6.96 8.28 16.24
C GLY A 104 5.59 8.09 16.87
N GLY A 105 4.50 8.35 16.12
CA GLY A 105 3.13 8.10 16.59
C GLY A 105 2.83 6.64 16.88
N SER A 106 3.60 5.72 16.27
CA SER A 106 3.43 4.27 16.38
C SER A 106 4.47 3.58 17.27
N ASP A 107 5.57 4.24 17.63
CA ASP A 107 6.61 3.71 18.52
C ASP A 107 6.27 3.99 20.00
N PRO A 108 5.99 2.95 20.83
CA PRO A 108 5.64 3.15 22.25
C PRO A 108 6.69 3.87 23.09
N GLN A 109 7.93 3.99 22.60
CA GLN A 109 9.01 4.72 23.28
C GLN A 109 9.18 6.15 22.77
N SER A 110 8.38 6.57 21.79
CA SER A 110 8.42 7.93 21.27
C SER A 110 7.64 8.91 22.13
N SER A 111 8.11 10.16 22.18
CA SER A 111 7.42 11.26 22.87
C SER A 111 6.07 11.65 22.26
N ILE A 112 5.81 11.21 21.01
CA ILE A 112 4.56 11.47 20.29
C ILE A 112 3.71 10.21 20.09
N TYR A 113 4.03 9.12 20.78
CA TYR A 113 3.23 7.91 20.72
C TYR A 113 1.76 8.16 21.10
N SER A 114 0.85 7.60 20.33
CA SER A 114 -0.58 7.75 20.58
C SER A 114 -1.34 6.47 20.22
N ALA A 115 -1.91 5.82 21.24
CA ALA A 115 -2.76 4.65 21.03
C ALA A 115 -4.06 5.01 20.29
N ASP A 116 -4.55 6.23 20.43
CA ASP A 116 -5.74 6.70 19.70
C ASP A 116 -5.41 6.94 18.23
N TYR A 117 -4.22 7.46 17.92
CA TYR A 117 -3.73 7.54 16.56
C TYR A 117 -3.69 6.17 15.87
N LEU A 118 -3.23 5.12 16.54
CA LEU A 118 -3.26 3.76 15.98
C LEU A 118 -4.68 3.28 15.66
N LYS A 119 -5.67 3.64 16.49
CA LYS A 119 -7.09 3.33 16.22
C LYS A 119 -7.60 4.10 14.99
N GLU A 120 -7.21 5.36 14.83
CA GLU A 120 -7.56 6.17 13.66
C GLU A 120 -6.97 5.60 12.37
N VAL A 121 -5.69 5.21 12.40
CA VAL A 121 -5.03 4.54 11.27
C VAL A 121 -5.75 3.25 10.91
N LEU A 122 -6.03 2.40 11.91
CA LEU A 122 -6.75 1.14 11.70
C LEU A 122 -8.13 1.38 11.09
N ALA A 123 -8.87 2.39 11.58
CA ALA A 123 -10.19 2.72 11.06
C ALA A 123 -10.14 3.19 9.60
N ALA A 124 -9.18 4.03 9.24
CA ALA A 124 -8.99 4.51 7.87
C ALA A 124 -8.62 3.35 6.92
N VAL A 125 -7.70 2.49 7.32
CA VAL A 125 -7.31 1.30 6.56
C VAL A 125 -8.50 0.35 6.37
N LYS A 126 -9.23 0.08 7.45
CA LYS A 126 -10.43 -0.77 7.39
C LYS A 126 -11.48 -0.20 6.46
N MET A 127 -11.74 1.09 6.50
CA MET A 127 -12.70 1.77 5.62
C MET A 127 -12.31 1.59 4.14
N ALA A 128 -11.03 1.75 3.80
CA ALA A 128 -10.54 1.52 2.44
C ALA A 128 -10.68 0.04 2.03
N ARG A 129 -10.36 -0.90 2.92
CA ARG A 129 -10.53 -2.34 2.67
C ARG A 129 -11.99 -2.73 2.48
N ASP A 130 -12.88 -2.25 3.32
CA ASP A 130 -14.34 -2.51 3.22
C ASP A 130 -14.90 -1.96 1.90
N ALA A 131 -14.33 -0.87 1.38
CA ALA A 131 -14.66 -0.32 0.06
C ALA A 131 -14.04 -1.10 -1.12
N GLY A 132 -13.26 -2.17 -0.87
CA GLY A 132 -12.69 -3.06 -1.87
C GLY A 132 -11.31 -2.66 -2.41
N PHE A 133 -10.68 -1.62 -1.87
CA PHE A 133 -9.31 -1.25 -2.23
C PHE A 133 -8.29 -2.21 -1.61
N SER A 134 -7.20 -2.50 -2.31
CA SER A 134 -5.97 -2.92 -1.66
C SER A 134 -5.37 -1.72 -0.92
N VAL A 135 -4.57 -1.96 0.12
CA VAL A 135 -3.99 -0.88 0.92
C VAL A 135 -2.48 -1.08 1.07
N ILE A 136 -1.75 0.01 1.07
CA ILE A 136 -0.36 0.07 1.51
C ILE A 136 -0.33 0.90 2.80
N VAL A 137 0.29 0.36 3.85
CA VAL A 137 0.62 1.10 5.07
C VAL A 137 2.11 1.34 5.07
N CYS A 138 2.52 2.60 5.01
CA CYS A 138 3.92 3.02 4.93
C CYS A 138 4.33 3.79 6.18
N VAL A 139 5.41 3.37 6.84
CA VAL A 139 5.95 4.07 8.01
C VAL A 139 6.84 5.23 7.57
N ASP A 140 6.49 6.43 8.01
CA ASP A 140 7.21 7.68 7.71
C ASP A 140 7.88 8.26 8.96
N SER A 141 9.16 8.62 8.82
CA SER A 141 9.99 9.23 9.87
C SER A 141 10.34 10.69 9.60
N GLN A 142 9.83 11.29 8.52
CA GLN A 142 10.13 12.66 8.13
C GLN A 142 9.34 13.68 8.97
N ARG A 143 9.69 14.96 8.87
CA ARG A 143 9.04 16.05 9.62
C ARG A 143 7.50 16.05 9.56
N PRO A 144 6.86 15.77 8.41
CA PRO A 144 5.41 15.70 8.35
C PRO A 144 4.79 14.63 9.27
N SER A 145 5.54 13.60 9.64
CA SER A 145 5.08 12.54 10.55
C SER A 145 5.08 12.94 12.03
N GLY A 146 5.42 14.20 12.35
CA GLY A 146 5.43 14.76 13.70
C GLY A 146 6.82 14.97 14.28
N LEU A 147 7.76 14.09 13.97
CA LEU A 147 9.18 14.21 14.35
C LEU A 147 10.05 14.06 13.09
N ASP A 148 11.08 14.89 13.00
CA ASP A 148 12.11 14.73 11.97
C ASP A 148 13.20 13.81 12.53
N GLU A 149 13.05 12.53 12.24
CA GLU A 149 13.93 11.48 12.76
C GLU A 149 15.02 11.10 11.74
N THR A 150 15.68 9.99 11.94
CA THR A 150 16.76 9.53 11.06
C THR A 150 16.29 9.25 9.65
N GLY A 151 17.17 9.46 8.67
CA GLY A 151 16.88 9.15 7.28
C GLY A 151 17.00 7.67 6.93
N MET A 152 17.45 6.80 7.84
CA MET A 152 17.66 5.37 7.60
C MET A 152 16.82 4.52 8.57
N PRO A 153 16.34 3.33 8.14
CA PRO A 153 15.60 2.43 9.00
C PRO A 153 16.46 1.99 10.20
N ASN A 154 15.84 1.89 11.35
CA ASN A 154 16.53 1.58 12.61
C ASN A 154 15.58 1.00 13.66
N ALA A 155 16.04 0.82 14.89
CA ALA A 155 15.26 0.26 15.99
C ALA A 155 13.96 1.02 16.31
N LYS A 156 13.82 2.31 15.96
CA LYS A 156 12.56 3.04 16.15
C LYS A 156 11.50 2.57 15.15
N ALA A 157 11.89 2.39 13.88
CA ALA A 157 11.02 1.82 12.86
C ALA A 157 10.62 0.36 13.21
N GLU A 158 11.56 -0.43 13.73
CA GLU A 158 11.26 -1.77 14.21
C GLU A 158 10.20 -1.76 15.33
N ARG A 159 10.32 -0.88 16.33
CA ARG A 159 9.32 -0.76 17.41
C ARG A 159 7.97 -0.28 16.90
N ALA A 160 7.95 0.66 15.95
CA ALA A 160 6.72 1.09 15.30
C ALA A 160 6.01 -0.09 14.62
N TRP A 161 6.76 -0.92 13.89
CA TRP A 161 6.19 -2.11 13.24
C TRP A 161 5.76 -3.20 14.22
N ARG A 162 6.39 -3.33 15.37
CA ARG A 162 5.89 -4.23 16.44
C ARG A 162 4.51 -3.83 16.95
N SER A 163 4.15 -2.54 16.86
CA SER A 163 2.81 -2.03 17.19
C SER A 163 1.83 -2.14 16.02
N LEU A 164 2.29 -1.88 14.80
CA LEU A 164 1.44 -1.81 13.61
C LEU A 164 1.14 -3.18 12.99
N ALA A 165 2.14 -4.05 12.86
CA ALA A 165 1.99 -5.31 12.14
C ALA A 165 0.88 -6.21 12.67
N PRO A 166 0.67 -6.36 14.00
CA PRO A 166 -0.44 -7.16 14.55
C PRO A 166 -1.82 -6.64 14.12
N LEU A 167 -1.96 -5.34 13.87
CA LEU A 167 -3.23 -4.73 13.47
C LEU A 167 -3.66 -5.17 12.07
N PHE A 168 -2.69 -5.47 11.20
CA PHE A 168 -2.91 -5.75 9.78
C PHE A 168 -2.65 -7.21 9.38
N ALA A 169 -2.08 -8.02 10.28
CA ALA A 169 -1.59 -9.37 9.99
C ALA A 169 -2.65 -10.34 9.40
N LYS A 170 -3.94 -10.10 9.68
CA LYS A 170 -5.04 -10.98 9.27
C LYS A 170 -5.63 -10.61 7.91
N ASP A 171 -5.28 -9.47 7.34
CA ASP A 171 -5.80 -9.01 6.04
C ASP A 171 -4.67 -8.91 5.00
N ARG A 172 -4.56 -9.91 4.15
CA ARG A 172 -3.55 -9.98 3.10
C ARG A 172 -3.80 -9.05 1.90
N GLY A 173 -4.90 -8.32 1.89
CA GLY A 173 -5.12 -7.22 0.95
C GLY A 173 -4.39 -5.93 1.36
N ILE A 174 -3.68 -5.96 2.50
CA ILE A 174 -2.83 -4.87 2.99
C ILE A 174 -1.37 -5.24 2.74
N MET A 175 -0.61 -4.36 2.12
CA MET A 175 0.84 -4.43 1.96
C MET A 175 1.51 -3.55 3.02
N LEU A 176 2.69 -3.94 3.50
CA LEU A 176 3.42 -3.29 4.58
C LEU A 176 4.71 -2.70 4.04
N GLU A 177 4.75 -1.39 3.85
CA GLU A 177 5.90 -0.63 3.36
C GLU A 177 6.73 -0.14 4.55
N LEU A 178 7.91 -0.73 4.71
CA LEU A 178 8.61 -0.74 5.98
C LEU A 178 9.12 0.62 6.44
N PHE A 179 9.57 1.46 5.50
CA PHE A 179 10.19 2.74 5.83
C PHE A 179 10.20 3.66 4.60
N ASN A 180 9.55 4.82 4.71
CA ASN A 180 9.46 5.80 3.64
C ASN A 180 10.82 6.45 3.37
N GLU A 181 11.31 6.32 2.14
CA GLU A 181 12.41 7.10 1.59
C GLU A 181 13.71 7.09 2.41
N PRO A 182 14.39 5.93 2.53
CA PRO A 182 15.73 5.88 3.10
C PRO A 182 16.67 6.87 2.39
N ALA A 183 17.20 7.83 3.14
CA ALA A 183 18.03 8.89 2.60
C ALA A 183 19.01 9.44 3.64
N PRO A 184 20.16 9.99 3.22
CA PRO A 184 21.07 10.63 4.14
C PRO A 184 20.42 11.90 4.74
N LYS A 185 20.54 12.07 6.04
CA LYS A 185 20.11 13.29 6.76
C LYS A 185 21.19 13.76 7.72
N GLY A 186 21.42 15.07 7.72
CA GLY A 186 22.39 15.72 8.59
C GLY A 186 23.83 15.71 8.07
N PRO A 187 24.78 16.36 8.78
CA PRO A 187 26.16 16.53 8.33
C PRO A 187 26.95 15.22 8.22
N ASP A 188 26.56 14.18 8.98
CA ASP A 188 27.22 12.89 8.99
C ASP A 188 26.47 11.84 8.15
N ALA A 189 25.57 12.25 7.32
CA ALA A 189 24.61 11.37 6.64
C ALA A 189 25.17 10.65 5.41
N ALA A 190 26.15 11.24 4.72
CA ALA A 190 26.70 10.67 3.49
C ALA A 190 27.31 9.27 3.67
N PRO A 191 28.05 8.95 4.75
CA PRO A 191 28.60 7.62 4.97
C PRO A 191 27.56 6.55 5.25
N GLN A 192 26.33 6.93 5.63
CA GLN A 192 25.27 6.00 6.04
C GLN A 192 24.30 5.67 4.89
N ASN A 193 24.39 6.36 3.74
CA ASN A 193 23.55 6.07 2.59
C ASN A 193 24.16 4.94 1.75
N ASP A 194 24.24 3.75 2.33
CA ASP A 194 24.79 2.56 1.71
C ASP A 194 23.90 1.33 1.95
N TRP A 195 24.06 0.33 1.10
CA TRP A 195 23.30 -0.91 1.19
C TRP A 195 23.55 -1.72 2.48
N PRO A 196 24.77 -1.80 3.02
CA PRO A 196 25.01 -2.44 4.32
C PRO A 196 24.20 -1.81 5.46
N THR A 197 24.19 -0.48 5.58
CA THR A 197 23.40 0.25 6.59
C THR A 197 21.91 0.07 6.37
N TRP A 198 21.45 0.18 5.13
CA TRP A 198 20.05 -0.07 4.74
C TRP A 198 19.62 -1.49 5.16
N ARG A 199 20.41 -2.50 4.81
CA ARG A 199 20.10 -3.90 5.16
C ARG A 199 20.10 -4.14 6.66
N ALA A 200 21.06 -3.58 7.37
CA ALA A 200 21.14 -3.70 8.83
C ALA A 200 19.92 -3.12 9.55
N GLY A 201 19.32 -2.05 8.98
CA GLY A 201 18.09 -1.46 9.51
C GLY A 201 16.81 -2.16 9.06
N MET A 202 16.73 -2.58 7.78
CA MET A 202 15.52 -3.18 7.21
C MET A 202 15.28 -4.61 7.68
N GLN A 203 16.32 -5.46 7.80
CA GLN A 203 16.13 -6.87 8.15
C GLN A 203 15.45 -7.07 9.51
N PRO A 204 15.83 -6.36 10.59
CA PRO A 204 15.11 -6.48 11.87
C PRO A 204 13.62 -6.10 11.77
N ILE A 205 13.26 -5.18 10.87
CA ILE A 205 11.86 -4.79 10.66
C ILE A 205 11.09 -5.93 9.96
N VAL A 206 11.68 -6.55 8.94
CA VAL A 206 11.10 -7.75 8.29
C VAL A 206 10.85 -8.83 9.32
N ASP A 207 11.85 -9.11 10.15
CA ASP A 207 11.75 -10.14 11.19
C ASP A 207 10.65 -9.82 12.20
N ALA A 208 10.54 -8.56 12.65
CA ALA A 208 9.48 -8.11 13.56
C ALA A 208 8.09 -8.26 12.96
N VAL A 209 7.91 -7.91 11.69
CA VAL A 209 6.65 -8.08 10.95
C VAL A 209 6.26 -9.56 10.86
N ARG A 210 7.21 -10.44 10.55
CA ARG A 210 6.95 -11.88 10.46
C ARG A 210 6.70 -12.52 11.83
N GLN A 211 7.41 -12.09 12.88
CA GLN A 211 7.15 -12.51 14.27
C GLN A 211 5.74 -12.13 14.76
N ALA A 212 5.20 -11.03 14.28
CA ALA A 212 3.81 -10.64 14.53
C ALA A 212 2.77 -11.54 13.84
N GLY A 213 3.20 -12.54 13.08
CA GLY A 213 2.33 -13.45 12.33
C GLY A 213 1.80 -12.88 11.00
N ALA A 214 2.27 -11.73 10.57
CA ALA A 214 1.86 -11.12 9.33
C ALA A 214 2.38 -11.92 8.12
N ARG A 215 1.47 -12.27 7.21
CA ARG A 215 1.76 -12.96 5.94
C ARG A 215 1.63 -12.03 4.73
N ASN A 216 1.43 -10.76 4.99
CA ASN A 216 1.28 -9.68 4.01
C ASN A 216 2.51 -9.57 3.11
N VAL A 217 2.33 -9.02 1.90
CA VAL A 217 3.47 -8.55 1.10
C VAL A 217 4.16 -7.42 1.85
N ILE A 218 5.48 -7.53 1.99
CA ILE A 218 6.35 -6.49 2.52
C ILE A 218 6.93 -5.70 1.35
N LEU A 219 6.95 -4.38 1.46
CA LEU A 219 7.60 -3.46 0.52
C LEU A 219 8.77 -2.78 1.22
N ALA A 220 9.92 -2.69 0.58
CA ALA A 220 11.07 -1.95 1.08
C ALA A 220 11.53 -0.92 0.06
N ASP A 221 11.54 0.32 0.49
CA ASP A 221 12.05 1.44 -0.30
C ASP A 221 13.56 1.33 -0.51
N GLY A 222 14.00 1.66 -1.73
CA GLY A 222 15.40 1.74 -2.06
C GLY A 222 16.12 2.91 -1.40
N LEU A 223 17.39 3.07 -1.72
CA LEU A 223 18.22 4.20 -1.28
C LEU A 223 17.91 5.48 -2.08
N ASP A 224 18.53 6.57 -1.64
CA ASP A 224 18.47 7.89 -2.28
C ASP A 224 17.04 8.40 -2.45
N TRP A 225 16.30 8.49 -1.34
CA TRP A 225 14.89 8.88 -1.36
C TRP A 225 14.04 7.89 -2.19
N ALA A 226 14.25 6.61 -1.97
CA ALA A 226 13.63 5.51 -2.69
C ALA A 226 13.81 5.54 -4.22
N ARG A 227 14.77 6.28 -4.75
CA ARG A 227 15.02 6.32 -6.20
C ARG A 227 15.82 5.16 -6.73
N MET A 228 16.70 4.56 -5.91
CA MET A 228 17.70 3.60 -6.35
C MET A 228 17.41 2.20 -5.80
N LEU A 229 17.31 1.22 -6.70
CA LEU A 229 17.18 -0.20 -6.37
C LEU A 229 18.30 -1.08 -6.93
N ASN A 230 19.08 -0.59 -7.89
CA ASN A 230 20.19 -1.36 -8.42
C ASN A 230 21.14 -1.74 -7.28
N ASP A 231 21.59 -2.99 -7.31
CA ASP A 231 22.45 -3.59 -6.29
C ASP A 231 21.81 -3.69 -4.88
N ALA A 232 20.48 -3.49 -4.76
CA ALA A 232 19.79 -3.70 -3.50
C ALA A 232 19.99 -5.14 -3.00
N PRO A 233 20.51 -5.32 -1.78
CA PRO A 233 20.74 -6.64 -1.26
C PRO A 233 19.43 -7.34 -0.94
N ALA A 234 19.40 -8.66 -1.16
CA ALA A 234 18.25 -9.45 -0.75
C ALA A 234 18.08 -9.41 0.79
N LEU A 235 16.83 -9.23 1.23
CA LEU A 235 16.44 -9.44 2.60
C LEU A 235 15.87 -10.86 2.76
N SER A 236 16.09 -11.45 3.93
CA SER A 236 15.56 -12.77 4.23
C SER A 236 14.09 -12.65 4.62
N ASP A 237 13.21 -13.26 3.84
CA ASP A 237 11.81 -13.42 4.17
C ASP A 237 11.39 -14.89 4.01
N PRO A 238 11.06 -15.60 5.10
CA PRO A 238 10.73 -17.03 5.05
C PRO A 238 9.46 -17.32 4.24
N LEU A 239 8.65 -16.31 3.96
CA LEU A 239 7.42 -16.46 3.18
C LEU A 239 7.60 -16.11 1.70
N SER A 240 8.74 -15.55 1.31
CA SER A 240 8.98 -15.05 -0.05
C SER A 240 7.86 -14.10 -0.53
N GLN A 241 7.28 -13.33 0.40
CA GLN A 241 6.26 -12.32 0.12
C GLN A 241 6.87 -10.93 0.34
N PHE A 242 7.92 -10.65 -0.42
CA PHE A 242 8.74 -9.46 -0.34
C PHE A 242 8.88 -8.79 -1.71
N ALA A 243 8.74 -7.49 -1.74
CA ALA A 243 8.88 -6.65 -2.93
C ALA A 243 9.64 -5.37 -2.58
N TYR A 244 9.99 -4.60 -3.60
CA TYR A 244 10.71 -3.36 -3.46
C TYR A 244 9.86 -2.18 -3.92
N ALA A 245 10.09 -1.02 -3.30
CA ALA A 245 9.44 0.23 -3.64
C ALA A 245 10.44 1.23 -4.25
N VAL A 246 9.95 2.01 -5.21
CA VAL A 246 10.71 3.09 -5.86
C VAL A 246 9.87 4.35 -5.94
N HIS A 247 10.51 5.53 -5.76
CA HIS A 247 9.90 6.85 -5.92
C HIS A 247 10.59 7.62 -7.06
N PRO A 248 10.19 7.38 -8.32
CA PRO A 248 10.92 7.85 -9.49
C PRO A 248 10.61 9.31 -9.85
N TYR A 249 10.73 10.22 -8.89
CA TYR A 249 10.55 11.65 -9.10
C TYR A 249 11.56 12.24 -10.10
N TYR A 250 11.16 13.31 -10.75
CA TYR A 250 12.02 14.04 -11.66
C TYR A 250 13.30 14.57 -10.97
N ALA A 251 14.43 14.34 -11.60
CA ALA A 251 15.70 14.94 -11.25
C ALA A 251 16.50 15.28 -12.51
N SER A 252 17.42 16.23 -12.44
CA SER A 252 18.18 16.70 -13.60
C SER A 252 19.02 15.62 -14.28
N ASN A 253 19.42 14.59 -13.56
CA ASN A 253 20.17 13.42 -14.02
C ASN A 253 19.33 12.14 -14.11
N PHE A 254 18.00 12.28 -14.16
CA PHE A 254 17.07 11.16 -14.09
C PHE A 254 15.84 11.45 -14.97
N ARG A 255 16.02 11.49 -16.29
CA ARG A 255 15.03 12.04 -17.21
C ARG A 255 14.57 11.11 -18.33
N VAL A 256 15.35 10.10 -18.63
CA VAL A 256 15.11 9.23 -19.79
C VAL A 256 15.15 7.76 -19.40
N GLU A 257 14.61 6.90 -20.25
CA GLU A 257 14.50 5.46 -20.03
C GLU A 257 15.82 4.80 -19.63
N ALA A 258 16.93 5.19 -20.25
CA ALA A 258 18.25 4.65 -19.92
C ALA A 258 18.67 4.96 -18.47
N ASP A 259 18.28 6.12 -17.94
CA ASP A 259 18.53 6.47 -16.55
C ASP A 259 17.68 5.58 -15.63
N TRP A 260 16.39 5.42 -15.95
CA TRP A 260 15.45 4.61 -15.17
C TRP A 260 15.83 3.12 -15.16
N ASP A 261 16.27 2.60 -16.32
CA ASP A 261 16.81 1.24 -16.41
C ASP A 261 18.04 1.06 -15.51
N ASN A 262 18.94 2.05 -15.46
CA ASN A 262 20.14 1.99 -14.64
C ASN A 262 19.88 2.07 -13.13
N ILE A 263 18.78 2.68 -12.71
CA ILE A 263 18.50 2.95 -11.29
C ILE A 263 17.55 1.92 -10.71
N PHE A 264 16.49 1.47 -11.43
CA PHE A 264 15.56 0.48 -10.94
C PHE A 264 14.99 -0.49 -11.99
N GLY A 265 14.99 -0.09 -13.28
CA GLY A 265 14.25 -0.88 -14.28
C GLY A 265 14.86 -2.24 -14.60
N ARG A 266 16.20 -2.36 -14.58
CA ARG A 266 16.87 -3.66 -14.71
C ARG A 266 16.63 -4.54 -13.51
N PHE A 267 16.57 -3.95 -12.32
CA PHE A 267 16.26 -4.65 -11.09
C PHE A 267 14.83 -5.21 -11.13
N ALA A 268 13.87 -4.43 -11.62
CA ALA A 268 12.48 -4.84 -11.79
C ALA A 268 12.26 -6.00 -12.77
N ALA A 269 13.22 -6.27 -13.66
CA ALA A 269 13.13 -7.43 -14.55
C ALA A 269 13.19 -8.77 -13.81
N THR A 270 13.76 -8.80 -12.61
CA THR A 270 13.97 -10.01 -11.81
C THR A 270 13.35 -9.97 -10.42
N HIS A 271 12.92 -8.80 -9.96
CA HIS A 271 12.33 -8.59 -8.64
C HIS A 271 10.97 -7.89 -8.75
N PRO A 272 10.01 -8.17 -7.87
CA PRO A 272 8.75 -7.43 -7.84
C PRO A 272 9.03 -6.00 -7.33
N VAL A 273 8.68 -5.01 -8.16
CA VAL A 273 8.88 -3.58 -7.88
C VAL A 273 7.56 -2.85 -8.06
N MET A 274 7.29 -1.87 -7.19
CA MET A 274 6.17 -0.95 -7.29
C MET A 274 6.65 0.49 -7.12
N ALA A 275 6.17 1.42 -7.94
CA ALA A 275 6.34 2.84 -7.70
C ALA A 275 5.28 3.28 -6.67
N THR A 276 5.65 3.22 -5.39
CA THR A 276 4.71 3.45 -4.28
C THR A 276 4.47 4.93 -3.99
N GLU A 277 5.26 5.79 -4.61
CA GLU A 277 5.06 7.23 -4.55
C GLU A 277 5.64 7.90 -5.80
N TRP A 278 4.85 8.76 -6.45
CA TRP A 278 5.30 9.52 -7.59
C TRP A 278 4.45 10.75 -7.88
N ASN A 279 5.12 11.83 -8.23
CA ASN A 279 4.57 13.02 -8.89
C ASN A 279 5.68 13.70 -9.66
N VAL A 280 5.37 14.60 -10.57
CA VAL A 280 6.39 15.29 -11.40
C VAL A 280 6.95 16.53 -10.74
N ASN A 281 6.17 17.21 -9.91
CA ASN A 281 6.59 18.49 -9.37
C ASN A 281 6.22 18.61 -7.89
N PHE A 282 7.22 18.45 -7.08
CA PHE A 282 7.16 18.67 -5.65
C PHE A 282 7.49 20.12 -5.24
N ARG A 283 8.18 20.86 -6.10
CA ARG A 283 8.64 22.23 -5.85
C ARG A 283 8.19 23.14 -6.97
N LYS A 284 7.81 24.35 -6.65
CA LYS A 284 7.31 25.44 -7.52
C LYS A 284 8.21 25.82 -8.70
N VAL A 285 8.89 24.89 -9.33
CA VAL A 285 9.77 25.15 -10.46
C VAL A 285 9.27 24.35 -11.65
N CYS A 286 8.62 25.01 -12.56
CA CYS A 286 8.26 24.42 -13.83
C CYS A 286 9.51 24.29 -14.71
N ASN A 287 9.93 23.06 -14.95
CA ASN A 287 10.96 22.77 -15.95
C ASN A 287 10.24 22.38 -17.26
N PRO A 288 10.63 22.97 -18.41
CA PRO A 288 10.04 22.63 -19.72
C PRO A 288 10.07 21.14 -20.07
N ASP A 289 11.02 20.38 -19.53
CA ASP A 289 11.15 18.94 -19.76
C ASP A 289 10.15 18.09 -18.97
N VAL A 290 9.49 18.67 -17.96
CA VAL A 290 8.60 17.94 -17.05
C VAL A 290 7.43 17.26 -17.76
N PRO A 291 6.71 17.88 -18.71
CA PRO A 291 5.64 17.20 -19.41
C PRO A 291 6.10 15.98 -20.22
N GLN A 292 7.28 16.05 -20.82
CA GLN A 292 7.85 14.91 -21.55
C GLN A 292 8.29 13.82 -20.60
N PHE A 293 8.96 14.18 -19.52
CA PHE A 293 9.34 13.24 -18.44
C PHE A 293 8.10 12.52 -17.88
N ALA A 294 7.03 13.25 -17.56
CA ALA A 294 5.82 12.67 -16.98
C ALA A 294 5.21 11.58 -17.86
N ARG A 295 5.00 11.92 -19.15
CA ARG A 295 4.47 10.95 -20.11
C ARG A 295 5.39 9.76 -20.31
N GLY A 296 6.70 10.03 -20.45
CA GLY A 296 7.71 8.99 -20.58
C GLY A 296 7.74 8.04 -19.37
N MET A 297 7.70 8.58 -18.15
CA MET A 297 7.70 7.76 -16.93
C MET A 297 6.44 6.88 -16.83
N VAL A 298 5.25 7.41 -17.09
CA VAL A 298 4.01 6.62 -17.07
C VAL A 298 4.06 5.49 -18.10
N GLU A 299 4.50 5.75 -19.33
CA GLU A 299 4.63 4.73 -20.37
C GLU A 299 5.72 3.70 -20.01
N TYR A 300 6.81 4.14 -19.42
CA TYR A 300 7.87 3.24 -18.95
C TYR A 300 7.37 2.29 -17.85
N LEU A 301 6.73 2.80 -16.79
CA LEU A 301 6.16 1.97 -15.73
C LEU A 301 5.13 0.98 -16.29
N LYS A 302 4.28 1.45 -17.21
CA LYS A 302 3.31 0.62 -17.92
C LYS A 302 3.99 -0.51 -18.73
N SER A 303 5.05 -0.19 -19.48
CA SER A 303 5.79 -1.16 -20.30
C SER A 303 6.47 -2.24 -19.46
N LYS A 304 6.96 -1.88 -18.28
CA LYS A 304 7.62 -2.78 -17.32
C LYS A 304 6.61 -3.47 -16.37
N ARG A 305 5.31 -3.17 -16.49
CA ARG A 305 4.24 -3.68 -15.59
C ARG A 305 4.46 -3.30 -14.12
N ILE A 306 5.10 -2.17 -13.86
CA ILE A 306 5.33 -1.63 -12.53
C ILE A 306 4.08 -0.84 -12.11
N GLY A 307 3.49 -1.20 -10.96
CA GLY A 307 2.37 -0.46 -10.38
C GLY A 307 2.78 0.96 -9.98
N LEU A 308 1.82 1.88 -10.03
CA LEU A 308 2.02 3.30 -9.75
C LEU A 308 1.05 3.78 -8.68
N VAL A 309 1.59 4.44 -7.64
CA VAL A 309 0.82 5.21 -6.65
C VAL A 309 1.17 6.68 -6.80
N GLU A 310 0.19 7.48 -7.16
CA GLU A 310 0.37 8.91 -7.35
C GLU A 310 0.36 9.65 -6.00
N TRP A 311 1.33 10.55 -5.79
CA TRP A 311 1.46 11.35 -4.57
C TRP A 311 0.99 12.79 -4.81
N ALA A 312 0.00 13.29 -4.11
CA ALA A 312 -0.88 12.59 -3.21
C ALA A 312 -2.29 13.15 -3.39
N TYR A 313 -3.27 12.31 -3.12
CA TYR A 313 -4.68 12.63 -3.36
C TYR A 313 -5.16 13.82 -2.52
N ASP A 314 -4.72 13.89 -1.28
CA ASP A 314 -5.10 14.91 -0.31
C ASP A 314 -4.01 15.99 -0.11
N PHE A 315 -3.03 16.06 -1.02
CA PHE A 315 -2.07 17.17 -1.05
C PHE A 315 -2.49 18.20 -2.13
N PRO A 316 -2.48 19.51 -1.80
CA PRO A 316 -2.91 20.54 -2.76
C PRO A 316 -2.11 20.54 -4.05
N ARG A 317 -2.80 20.67 -5.18
CA ARG A 317 -2.22 20.91 -6.51
C ARG A 317 -1.29 19.80 -7.02
N THR A 318 -1.54 18.58 -6.61
CA THR A 318 -0.88 17.38 -7.12
C THR A 318 -1.76 16.67 -8.14
N ILE A 319 -2.92 16.19 -7.70
CA ILE A 319 -3.94 15.57 -8.55
C ILE A 319 -4.98 16.59 -9.03
N PHE A 320 -5.36 17.52 -8.16
CA PHE A 320 -6.42 18.51 -8.42
C PHE A 320 -5.88 19.93 -8.58
N VAL A 321 -6.54 20.73 -9.40
CA VAL A 321 -6.21 22.15 -9.61
C VAL A 321 -6.39 22.96 -8.32
N ALA A 322 -7.47 22.67 -7.58
CA ALA A 322 -7.75 23.31 -6.28
C ALA A 322 -7.49 22.35 -5.11
N ASP A 323 -7.54 22.90 -3.91
CA ASP A 323 -7.57 22.07 -2.71
C ASP A 323 -8.73 21.08 -2.78
N TYR A 324 -8.39 19.79 -2.68
CA TYR A 324 -9.39 18.75 -2.71
C TYR A 324 -10.27 18.79 -1.45
N ARG A 325 -11.59 18.75 -1.67
CA ARG A 325 -12.59 18.53 -0.63
C ARG A 325 -13.82 17.87 -1.27
N GLY A 326 -14.02 16.57 -1.03
CA GLY A 326 -15.21 15.89 -1.51
C GLY A 326 -15.08 15.29 -2.92
N PRO A 327 -16.09 15.41 -3.77
CA PRO A 327 -16.16 14.69 -5.05
C PRO A 327 -15.04 15.10 -6.01
N LEU A 328 -14.79 14.23 -7.01
CA LEU A 328 -13.78 14.45 -8.04
C LEU A 328 -14.00 15.80 -8.72
N THR A 329 -13.02 16.70 -8.58
CA THR A 329 -13.03 18.04 -9.18
C THR A 329 -12.11 18.09 -10.39
N THR A 330 -11.83 19.31 -10.90
CA THR A 330 -10.94 19.49 -12.05
C THR A 330 -9.55 18.95 -11.74
N LEU A 331 -9.09 18.01 -12.55
CA LEU A 331 -7.77 17.40 -12.43
C LEU A 331 -6.68 18.37 -12.90
N GLN A 332 -5.52 18.25 -12.29
CA GLN A 332 -4.33 19.02 -12.68
C GLN A 332 -3.73 18.43 -13.95
N ASP A 333 -3.53 19.26 -14.97
CA ASP A 333 -2.82 18.88 -16.19
C ASP A 333 -1.29 19.09 -16.03
N VAL A 334 -0.53 18.28 -16.76
CA VAL A 334 0.93 18.40 -16.84
C VAL A 334 1.30 19.58 -17.75
N GLN A 335 1.02 20.79 -17.30
CA GLN A 335 1.40 22.02 -18.00
C GLN A 335 2.27 22.89 -17.11
N CYS A 336 3.36 23.39 -17.70
CA CYS A 336 4.09 24.49 -17.13
C CYS A 336 3.35 25.80 -17.36
N GLY A 337 2.32 26.06 -16.55
CA GLY A 337 1.64 27.35 -16.52
C GLY A 337 2.37 28.39 -15.69
N ASN A 338 1.88 29.63 -15.72
CA ASN A 338 2.42 30.75 -14.94
C ASN A 338 2.39 30.50 -13.42
N ASP A 339 1.62 29.52 -12.97
CA ASP A 339 1.46 29.16 -11.56
C ASP A 339 2.28 27.96 -11.12
N SER A 340 3.42 27.71 -11.69
CA SER A 340 4.50 26.82 -11.18
C SER A 340 4.09 25.47 -10.53
N ASN A 341 2.84 25.06 -10.59
CA ASN A 341 2.32 23.80 -10.04
C ASN A 341 1.79 22.93 -11.18
N SER A 342 2.63 22.08 -11.70
CA SER A 342 2.19 21.02 -12.58
C SER A 342 1.97 19.76 -11.75
N GLY A 343 0.73 19.35 -11.61
CA GLY A 343 0.40 18.01 -11.15
C GLY A 343 0.32 17.05 -12.33
N VAL A 344 -0.08 15.84 -12.08
CA VAL A 344 -0.22 14.78 -13.09
C VAL A 344 -1.60 14.13 -13.09
N GLY A 345 -2.56 14.76 -12.44
CA GLY A 345 -3.89 14.17 -12.22
C GLY A 345 -4.58 13.69 -13.48
N GLU A 346 -4.61 14.48 -14.55
CA GLU A 346 -5.22 14.07 -15.83
C GLU A 346 -4.46 12.92 -16.48
N LEU A 347 -3.13 12.99 -16.52
CA LEU A 347 -2.29 11.96 -17.10
C LEU A 347 -2.46 10.62 -16.38
N VAL A 348 -2.41 10.65 -15.04
CA VAL A 348 -2.53 9.43 -14.22
C VAL A 348 -3.94 8.88 -14.26
N ALA A 349 -4.99 9.73 -14.22
CA ALA A 349 -6.38 9.29 -14.37
C ALA A 349 -6.62 8.63 -15.73
N GLY A 350 -6.04 9.18 -16.79
CA GLY A 350 -6.06 8.59 -18.14
C GLY A 350 -5.43 7.19 -18.15
N TYR A 351 -4.24 7.05 -17.53
CA TYR A 351 -3.56 5.77 -17.40
C TYR A 351 -4.37 4.77 -16.56
N PHE A 352 -4.94 5.20 -15.45
CA PHE A 352 -5.69 4.30 -14.55
C PHE A 352 -6.99 3.78 -15.17
N LYS A 353 -7.65 4.61 -15.99
CA LYS A 353 -8.89 4.25 -16.70
C LYS A 353 -8.68 3.48 -17.99
N ASP A 354 -7.43 3.42 -18.48
CA ASP A 354 -7.11 2.63 -19.68
C ASP A 354 -7.35 1.13 -19.40
N ALA A 355 -8.47 0.62 -19.94
CA ALA A 355 -8.88 -0.77 -19.81
C ALA A 355 -8.18 -1.71 -20.82
N SER A 356 -7.37 -1.19 -21.72
CA SER A 356 -6.77 -1.96 -22.81
C SER A 356 -5.73 -2.99 -22.35
N ARG A 357 -5.32 -2.92 -21.07
CA ARG A 357 -4.46 -3.93 -20.42
C ARG A 357 -4.78 -4.04 -18.93
N PRO A 358 -5.11 -5.26 -18.42
CA PRO A 358 -5.29 -5.52 -17.01
C PRO A 358 -3.98 -5.44 -16.23
#